data_195b7c899de76425c01216f6af93ff97
#
_entry.id   195b7c899de76425c01216f6af93ff97
#
_cell.length_a   1.000
_cell.length_b   1.000
_cell.length_c   1.000
_cell.angle_alpha   90.00
_cell.angle_beta   90.00
_cell.angle_gamma   90.00
#
_symmetry.space_group_name_H-M   'P 1'
#
loop_
_entity.id
_entity.type
_entity.pdbx_description
1 polymer ?
#
loop_
_entity_poly.entity_id
_entity_poly.type
_entity_poly.pdbx_seq_one_letter_code
_entity_poly.pdbx_strand_id
1 'polypeptide(L)'
;IDSDGVKELHIRNGFYYILKEKKGKLTILYEGTATYDEPVEAMSGILYYRKGWAPYNETYYFTRFEKDGTMVEGPIYRCYDSDEDGEIGVEDRYLKDDVEQDRTAWEKETEIYRAIKNERGL
;
A
#
# COMPACT_ATOMS: atom_id res chain seq x y z
N ILE A 1 -12.62 -7.20 -4.62
CA ILE A 1 -11.19 -7.01 -4.42
C ILE A 1 -10.39 -8.29 -4.66
N ASP A 2 -10.94 -9.43 -4.36
CA ASP A 2 -10.29 -10.72 -4.61
C ASP A 2 -10.66 -11.34 -5.97
N SER A 3 -11.40 -10.60 -6.79
CA SER A 3 -11.79 -10.96 -8.16
C SER A 3 -12.64 -12.24 -8.30
N ASP A 4 -13.37 -12.64 -7.26
CA ASP A 4 -14.23 -13.82 -7.30
C ASP A 4 -15.66 -13.53 -7.77
N GLY A 5 -15.99 -12.27 -8.07
CA GLY A 5 -17.32 -11.84 -8.53
C GLY A 5 -18.31 -11.61 -7.39
N VAL A 6 -17.94 -11.85 -6.14
CA VAL A 6 -18.79 -11.57 -4.96
C VAL A 6 -18.45 -10.16 -4.47
N LYS A 7 -19.48 -9.37 -4.17
CA LYS A 7 -19.28 -8.00 -3.69
C LYS A 7 -18.75 -7.99 -2.25
N GLU A 8 -17.80 -7.11 -1.99
CA GLU A 8 -17.32 -6.80 -0.66
C GLU A 8 -17.93 -5.50 -0.17
N LEU A 9 -18.06 -5.37 1.15
CA LEU A 9 -18.47 -4.14 1.81
C LEU A 9 -17.26 -3.46 2.44
N HIS A 10 -16.97 -2.23 2.04
CA HIS A 10 -15.87 -1.43 2.56
C HIS A 10 -16.38 -0.44 3.58
N ILE A 11 -15.81 -0.46 4.79
CA ILE A 11 -16.16 0.45 5.88
C ILE A 11 -14.91 1.19 6.32
N ARG A 12 -15.00 2.53 6.38
CA ARG A 12 -13.91 3.39 6.82
C ARG A 12 -14.42 4.36 7.88
N ASN A 13 -13.88 4.23 9.11
CA ASN A 13 -14.21 5.12 10.22
C ASN A 13 -13.07 5.07 11.26
N GLY A 14 -11.93 5.71 10.96
CA GLY A 14 -10.70 5.58 11.75
C GLY A 14 -10.05 4.21 11.62
N PHE A 15 -10.84 3.21 11.27
CA PHE A 15 -10.41 1.87 10.88
C PHE A 15 -10.89 1.60 9.47
N TYR A 16 -10.25 0.67 8.80
CA TYR A 16 -10.62 0.25 7.47
C TYR A 16 -10.96 -1.24 7.48
N TYR A 17 -12.18 -1.58 7.06
CA TYR A 17 -12.65 -2.97 7.02
C TYR A 17 -13.13 -3.32 5.63
N ILE A 18 -12.80 -4.51 5.18
CA ILE A 18 -13.42 -5.13 4.01
C ILE A 18 -14.13 -6.37 4.49
N LEU A 19 -15.45 -6.40 4.30
CA LEU A 19 -16.31 -7.51 4.71
C LEU A 19 -16.77 -8.26 3.46
N LYS A 20 -16.83 -9.56 3.55
CA LYS A 20 -17.29 -10.43 2.48
C LYS A 20 -18.32 -11.41 3.02
N GLU A 21 -19.39 -11.60 2.28
CA GLU A 21 -20.38 -12.63 2.60
C GLU A 21 -19.87 -14.00 2.17
N LYS A 22 -19.82 -14.94 3.12
CA LYS A 22 -19.51 -16.35 2.87
C LYS A 22 -20.55 -17.21 3.56
N LYS A 23 -21.27 -18.04 2.80
CA LYS A 23 -22.28 -18.98 3.32
C LYS A 23 -23.32 -18.29 4.22
N GLY A 24 -23.80 -17.12 3.80
CA GLY A 24 -24.79 -16.34 4.55
C GLY A 24 -24.26 -15.59 5.76
N LYS A 25 -22.94 -15.55 5.96
CA LYS A 25 -22.29 -14.82 7.07
C LYS A 25 -21.35 -13.76 6.55
N LEU A 26 -21.33 -12.58 7.19
CA LEU A 26 -20.33 -11.56 6.93
C LEU A 26 -19.02 -11.97 7.60
N THR A 27 -17.95 -11.99 6.81
CA THR A 27 -16.61 -12.33 7.26
C THR A 27 -15.70 -11.14 7.04
N ILE A 28 -14.83 -10.84 7.99
CA ILE A 28 -13.80 -9.82 7.83
C ILE A 28 -12.73 -10.38 6.91
N LEU A 29 -12.62 -9.82 5.69
CA LEU A 29 -11.58 -10.16 4.73
C LEU A 29 -10.29 -9.42 5.06
N TYR A 30 -10.41 -8.16 5.47
CA TYR A 30 -9.29 -7.30 5.80
C TYR A 30 -9.68 -6.29 6.89
N GLU A 31 -8.74 -5.98 7.75
CA GLU A 31 -8.90 -4.99 8.82
C GLU A 31 -7.58 -4.21 8.97
N GLY A 32 -7.68 -2.88 9.08
CA GLY A 32 -6.53 -2.01 9.24
C GLY A 32 -6.92 -0.64 9.78
N THR A 33 -5.93 0.20 10.09
CA THR A 33 -6.18 1.57 10.51
C THR A 33 -6.04 2.54 9.34
N ALA A 34 -6.90 3.54 9.30
CA ALA A 34 -6.87 4.60 8.28
C ALA A 34 -6.29 5.91 8.84
N THR A 35 -5.64 5.88 9.99
CA THR A 35 -5.16 7.09 10.68
C THR A 35 -3.88 7.64 10.07
N TYR A 36 -2.93 6.77 9.74
CA TYR A 36 -1.61 7.16 9.22
C TYR A 36 -1.35 6.64 7.83
N ASP A 37 -1.99 5.55 7.45
CA ASP A 37 -1.84 4.94 6.14
C ASP A 37 -2.99 5.38 5.23
N GLU A 38 -2.70 5.54 3.94
CA GLU A 38 -3.72 5.83 2.93
C GLU A 38 -4.00 4.53 2.16
N PRO A 39 -4.97 3.72 2.62
CA PRO A 39 -5.31 2.49 1.91
C PRO A 39 -6.10 2.81 0.64
N VAL A 40 -5.65 2.27 -0.48
CA VAL A 40 -6.27 2.45 -1.79
C VAL A 40 -6.54 1.10 -2.39
N GLU A 41 -7.82 0.81 -2.68
CA GLU A 41 -8.19 -0.41 -3.38
C GLU A 41 -7.74 -0.33 -4.84
N ALA A 42 -6.98 -1.33 -5.29
CA ALA A 42 -6.50 -1.41 -6.66
C ALA A 42 -6.01 -2.83 -6.96
N MET A 43 -6.09 -3.26 -8.22
CA MET A 43 -5.46 -4.50 -8.72
C MET A 43 -5.76 -5.75 -7.88
N SER A 44 -6.99 -5.94 -7.43
CA SER A 44 -7.41 -7.05 -6.57
C SER A 44 -6.69 -7.08 -5.22
N GLY A 45 -6.37 -5.91 -4.68
CA GLY A 45 -5.68 -5.79 -3.41
C GLY A 45 -5.82 -4.39 -2.83
N ILE A 46 -4.97 -4.11 -1.87
CA ILE A 46 -4.91 -2.81 -1.20
C ILE A 46 -3.49 -2.29 -1.27
N LEU A 47 -3.35 -1.11 -1.86
CA LEU A 47 -2.11 -0.36 -1.82
C LEU A 47 -2.10 0.53 -0.60
N TYR A 48 -1.04 0.47 0.18
CA TYR A 48 -0.79 1.39 1.29
C TYR A 48 0.26 2.39 0.90
N TYR A 49 -0.03 3.64 1.19
CA TYR A 49 0.90 4.75 1.01
C TYR A 49 0.99 5.53 2.31
N ARG A 50 2.20 5.85 2.74
CA ARG A 50 2.44 6.59 3.96
C ARG A 50 3.54 7.63 3.75
N LYS A 51 3.32 8.85 4.23
CA LYS A 51 4.32 9.91 4.32
C LYS A 51 4.78 10.08 5.77
N GLY A 52 6.09 10.18 5.95
CA GLY A 52 6.70 10.62 7.20
C GLY A 52 7.46 11.93 6.97
N TRP A 53 7.63 12.73 8.02
CA TRP A 53 8.16 14.08 7.88
C TRP A 53 9.41 14.39 8.72
N ALA A 54 9.96 13.41 9.45
CA ALA A 54 11.11 13.65 10.30
C ALA A 54 12.09 12.46 10.33
N PRO A 55 12.94 12.23 9.31
CA PRO A 55 13.06 12.93 8.02
C PRO A 55 11.92 12.59 7.05
N TYR A 56 11.80 13.36 5.97
CA TYR A 56 10.81 13.07 4.95
C TYR A 56 11.04 11.67 4.38
N ASN A 57 9.97 10.89 4.31
CA ASN A 57 10.02 9.55 3.75
C ASN A 57 8.68 9.15 3.14
N GLU A 58 8.73 8.21 2.22
CA GLU A 58 7.56 7.61 1.62
C GLU A 58 7.65 6.10 1.74
N THR A 59 6.53 5.46 2.06
CA THR A 59 6.43 4.01 2.16
C THR A 59 5.29 3.52 1.28
N TYR A 60 5.55 2.48 0.51
CA TYR A 60 4.57 1.80 -0.33
C TYR A 60 4.60 0.32 -0.01
N TYR A 61 3.44 -0.29 0.20
CA TYR A 61 3.32 -1.74 0.20
C TYR A 61 1.94 -2.16 -0.31
N PHE A 62 1.88 -3.33 -0.90
CA PHE A 62 0.68 -3.83 -1.55
C PHE A 62 0.35 -5.21 -1.01
N THR A 63 -0.92 -5.39 -0.63
CA THR A 63 -1.46 -6.68 -0.19
C THR A 63 -2.48 -7.13 -1.22
N ARG A 64 -2.24 -8.27 -1.84
CA ARG A 64 -3.12 -8.88 -2.82
C ARG A 64 -4.02 -9.90 -2.14
N PHE A 65 -5.26 -10.02 -2.64
CA PHE A 65 -6.20 -11.04 -2.19
C PHE A 65 -6.43 -12.08 -3.29
N GLU A 66 -6.33 -13.34 -2.93
CA GLU A 66 -6.71 -14.45 -3.80
C GLU A 66 -8.24 -14.62 -3.81
N LYS A 67 -8.78 -15.39 -4.74
CA LYS A 67 -10.24 -15.60 -4.85
C LYS A 67 -10.86 -16.25 -3.61
N ASP A 68 -10.10 -17.06 -2.89
CA ASP A 68 -10.53 -17.68 -1.65
C ASP A 68 -10.42 -16.77 -0.42
N GLY A 69 -9.95 -15.53 -0.62
CA GLY A 69 -9.75 -14.56 0.45
C GLY A 69 -8.37 -14.62 1.12
N THR A 70 -7.49 -15.51 0.66
CA THR A 70 -6.12 -15.58 1.17
C THR A 70 -5.38 -14.29 0.85
N MET A 71 -4.72 -13.73 1.85
CA MET A 71 -3.96 -12.49 1.75
C MET A 71 -2.50 -12.80 1.44
N VAL A 72 -1.96 -12.13 0.41
CA VAL A 72 -0.55 -12.25 0.02
C VAL A 72 0.08 -10.87 0.15
N GLU A 73 0.96 -10.69 1.13
CA GLU A 73 1.67 -9.44 1.37
C GLU A 73 2.86 -9.31 0.42
N GLY A 74 2.97 -8.15 -0.23
CA GLY A 74 4.11 -7.82 -1.07
C GLY A 74 5.25 -7.18 -0.28
N PRO A 75 6.37 -6.88 -0.97
CA PRO A 75 7.48 -6.17 -0.35
C PRO A 75 7.09 -4.77 0.12
N ILE A 76 7.80 -4.28 1.15
CA ILE A 76 7.66 -2.91 1.64
C ILE A 76 8.75 -2.08 0.99
N TYR A 77 8.36 -1.06 0.23
CA TYR A 77 9.26 -0.13 -0.43
C TYR A 77 9.30 1.18 0.33
N ARG A 78 10.49 1.66 0.67
CA ARG A 78 10.69 2.94 1.36
C ARG A 78 11.75 3.77 0.67
N CYS A 79 11.58 5.08 0.70
CA CYS A 79 12.64 6.02 0.36
C CYS A 79 12.71 7.11 1.42
N TYR A 80 13.92 7.58 1.70
CA TYR A 80 14.18 8.58 2.74
C TYR A 80 14.96 9.75 2.15
N ASP A 81 14.57 10.96 2.57
CA ASP A 81 15.33 12.19 2.33
C ASP A 81 16.58 12.20 3.24
N SER A 82 17.64 11.54 2.78
CA SER A 82 18.87 11.34 3.58
C SER A 82 19.73 12.60 3.69
N ASP A 83 19.62 13.51 2.74
CA ASP A 83 20.36 14.79 2.75
C ASP A 83 19.56 15.94 3.36
N GLU A 84 18.33 15.66 3.79
CA GLU A 84 17.43 16.62 4.45
C GLU A 84 17.14 17.88 3.63
N ASP A 85 17.15 17.77 2.30
CA ASP A 85 16.85 18.89 1.41
C ASP A 85 15.33 19.10 1.16
N GLY A 86 14.49 18.22 1.71
CA GLY A 86 13.04 18.27 1.55
C GLY A 86 12.52 17.59 0.29
N GLU A 87 13.40 17.02 -0.52
CA GLU A 87 13.05 16.34 -1.77
C GLU A 87 13.69 14.95 -1.84
N ILE A 88 13.01 14.01 -2.48
CA ILE A 88 13.57 12.68 -2.73
C ILE A 88 14.36 12.73 -4.05
N GLY A 89 15.63 12.43 -3.97
CA GLY A 89 16.55 12.55 -5.09
C GLY A 89 17.65 11.49 -5.14
N VAL A 90 18.74 11.81 -5.84
CA VAL A 90 19.83 10.86 -6.12
C VAL A 90 20.62 10.47 -4.86
N GLU A 91 20.78 11.42 -3.95
CA GLU A 91 21.55 11.24 -2.71
C GLU A 91 20.76 10.50 -1.62
N ASP A 92 19.53 10.10 -1.89
CA ASP A 92 18.63 9.53 -0.91
C ASP A 92 18.72 8.01 -0.88
N ARG A 93 18.14 7.43 0.18
CA ARG A 93 18.15 5.99 0.39
C ARG A 93 16.87 5.36 -0.15
N TYR A 94 17.04 4.26 -0.84
CA TYR A 94 15.95 3.46 -1.42
C TYR A 94 16.03 2.04 -0.86
N LEU A 95 14.95 1.56 -0.24
CA LEU A 95 14.91 0.29 0.47
C LEU A 95 13.76 -0.59 -0.01
N LYS A 96 14.03 -1.89 -0.09
CA LYS A 96 13.03 -2.93 -0.30
C LYS A 96 13.18 -3.94 0.84
N ASP A 97 12.13 -4.09 1.67
CA ASP A 97 12.17 -4.92 2.88
C ASP A 97 13.40 -4.62 3.76
N ASP A 98 13.67 -3.30 3.97
CA ASP A 98 14.78 -2.78 4.76
C ASP A 98 16.18 -3.08 4.22
N VAL A 99 16.27 -3.55 2.97
CA VAL A 99 17.56 -3.75 2.27
C VAL A 99 17.73 -2.66 1.23
N GLU A 100 18.91 -2.01 1.23
CA GLU A 100 19.22 -0.97 0.25
C GLU A 100 19.13 -1.52 -1.17
N GLN A 101 18.48 -0.76 -2.05
CA GLN A 101 18.26 -1.09 -3.44
C GLN A 101 18.75 0.05 -4.33
N ASP A 102 19.19 -0.29 -5.55
CA ASP A 102 19.48 0.70 -6.57
C ASP A 102 18.23 1.55 -6.88
N ARG A 103 18.40 2.86 -7.00
CA ARG A 103 17.32 3.80 -7.26
C ARG A 103 16.50 3.43 -8.51
N THR A 104 17.20 3.08 -9.59
CA THR A 104 16.52 2.75 -10.87
C THR A 104 15.64 1.50 -10.72
N ALA A 105 16.12 0.47 -10.03
CA ALA A 105 15.36 -0.73 -9.76
C ALA A 105 14.16 -0.43 -8.85
N TRP A 106 14.36 0.36 -7.81
CA TRP A 106 13.30 0.77 -6.89
C TRP A 106 12.22 1.57 -7.61
N GLU A 107 12.60 2.53 -8.43
CA GLU A 107 11.66 3.35 -9.20
C GLU A 107 10.85 2.50 -10.18
N LYS A 108 11.49 1.52 -10.82
CA LYS A 108 10.81 0.61 -11.74
C LYS A 108 9.81 -0.28 -11.02
N GLU A 109 10.19 -0.88 -9.90
CA GLU A 109 9.32 -1.78 -9.13
C GLU A 109 8.16 -1.04 -8.46
N THR A 110 8.31 0.24 -8.12
CA THR A 110 7.25 1.05 -7.49
C THR A 110 6.45 1.90 -8.48
N GLU A 111 6.77 1.87 -9.75
CA GLU A 111 6.16 2.73 -10.77
C GLU A 111 4.63 2.68 -10.74
N ILE A 112 4.05 1.48 -10.71
CA ILE A 112 2.61 1.31 -10.69
C ILE A 112 1.97 1.85 -9.39
N TYR A 113 2.65 1.68 -8.26
CA TYR A 113 2.17 2.19 -6.97
C TYR A 113 2.18 3.72 -6.93
N ARG A 114 3.25 4.33 -7.46
CA ARG A 114 3.35 5.79 -7.56
C ARG A 114 2.31 6.37 -8.51
N ALA A 115 2.04 5.67 -9.61
CA ALA A 115 0.98 6.07 -10.56
C ALA A 115 -0.40 6.06 -9.88
N ILE A 116 -0.74 5.01 -9.14
CA ILE A 116 -2.00 4.92 -8.39
C ILE A 116 -2.09 6.03 -7.34
N LYS A 117 -1.02 6.27 -6.60
CA LYS A 117 -0.96 7.35 -5.61
C LYS A 117 -1.25 8.71 -6.26
N ASN A 118 -0.62 9.01 -7.39
CA ASN A 118 -0.79 10.28 -8.08
C ASN A 118 -2.20 10.44 -8.65
N GLU A 119 -2.76 9.39 -9.22
CA GLU A 119 -4.14 9.37 -9.73
C GLU A 119 -5.15 9.68 -8.62
N ARG A 120 -4.90 9.21 -7.39
CA ARG A 120 -5.76 9.47 -6.23
C ARG A 120 -5.48 10.81 -5.56
N GLY A 121 -4.47 11.55 -5.96
CA GLY A 121 -4.11 12.85 -5.39
C GLY A 121 -3.47 12.78 -4.00
N LEU A 122 -2.84 11.68 -3.69
CA LEU A 122 -2.21 11.47 -2.38
C LEU A 122 -0.82 12.12 -2.27
#